data_e2dea3452a0c74923d7da16426f582be
#
_entry.id   e2dea3452a0c74923d7da16426f582be
#
_cell.length_a   1.000
_cell.length_b   1.000
_cell.length_c   1.000
_cell.angle_alpha   90.00
_cell.angle_beta   90.00
_cell.angle_gamma   90.00
#
_symmetry.space_group_name_H-M   'P 1'
#
loop_
_entity.id
_entity.type
_entity.pdbx_description
1 polymer ?
#
loop_
_entity_poly.entity_id
_entity_poly.type
_entity_poly.pdbx_seq_one_letter_code
_entity_poly.pdbx_strand_id
1 'polypeptide(L)'
;SRFSLPMNIFLYSVLYYLWFNRLNEREMCMELNEKIFILADNFSTSAKILTAIGDETRQHLILEMMKMGNCMGVRVGDITDRTNLSRPAVSHHLQIMKDAGIVKMRKEGTKNYYYFDPEMVAFEQLVSTLQLAMKISKELPDRSGE
;
A
#
# COMPACT_ATOMS: atom_id res chain seq x y z
N SER A 1 -13.62 65.53 24.86
CA SER A 1 -14.22 64.28 24.39
C SER A 1 -13.48 63.79 23.17
N ARG A 2 -12.76 62.71 23.34
CA ARG A 2 -12.09 62.04 22.22
C ARG A 2 -13.03 61.00 21.68
N PHE A 3 -13.55 61.24 20.51
CA PHE A 3 -14.25 60.22 19.70
C PHE A 3 -13.18 59.26 19.19
N SER A 4 -13.19 58.07 19.70
CA SER A 4 -12.57 56.93 19.03
C SER A 4 -13.38 56.66 17.79
N LEU A 5 -12.78 56.80 16.62
CA LEU A 5 -13.35 56.38 15.36
C LEU A 5 -13.78 54.89 15.46
N PRO A 6 -14.99 54.52 15.04
CA PRO A 6 -15.36 53.15 14.95
C PRO A 6 -14.42 52.51 13.93
N MET A 7 -13.54 51.68 14.41
CA MET A 7 -12.71 50.82 13.56
C MET A 7 -13.68 50.06 12.60
N ASN A 8 -13.52 50.32 11.33
CA ASN A 8 -14.45 49.97 10.27
C ASN A 8 -14.83 48.47 10.39
N ILE A 9 -16.09 48.19 10.64
CA ILE A 9 -16.68 46.84 10.74
C ILE A 9 -16.20 45.99 9.56
N PHE A 10 -16.03 46.59 8.40
CA PHE A 10 -15.50 45.96 7.21
C PHE A 10 -14.05 45.45 7.41
N LEU A 11 -13.20 46.27 8.04
CA LEU A 11 -11.82 45.87 8.33
C LEU A 11 -11.75 44.72 9.36
N TYR A 12 -12.63 44.73 10.35
CA TYR A 12 -12.77 43.65 11.32
C TYR A 12 -13.26 42.37 10.65
N SER A 13 -14.22 42.43 9.76
CA SER A 13 -14.72 41.26 9.04
C SER A 13 -13.67 40.68 8.10
N VAL A 14 -12.88 41.51 7.43
CA VAL A 14 -11.77 41.05 6.56
C VAL A 14 -10.64 40.42 7.39
N LEU A 15 -10.23 41.04 8.49
CA LEU A 15 -9.20 40.50 9.36
C LEU A 15 -9.65 39.19 10.03
N TYR A 16 -10.91 39.12 10.46
CA TYR A 16 -11.50 37.91 11.01
C TYR A 16 -11.57 36.80 9.96
N TYR A 17 -11.95 37.12 8.73
CA TYR A 17 -11.99 36.17 7.62
C TYR A 17 -10.60 35.64 7.29
N LEU A 18 -9.59 36.49 7.20
CA LEU A 18 -8.20 36.10 6.96
C LEU A 18 -7.61 35.30 8.10
N TRP A 19 -7.93 35.65 9.35
CA TRP A 19 -7.51 34.91 10.53
C TRP A 19 -8.18 33.54 10.61
N PHE A 20 -9.48 33.49 10.37
CA PHE A 20 -10.27 32.24 10.33
C PHE A 20 -9.81 31.31 9.23
N ASN A 21 -9.56 31.81 8.03
CA ASN A 21 -9.01 31.01 6.93
C ASN A 21 -7.61 30.47 7.25
N ARG A 22 -6.76 31.27 7.87
CA ARG A 22 -5.42 30.85 8.27
C ARG A 22 -5.45 29.78 9.36
N LEU A 23 -6.41 29.82 10.27
CA LEU A 23 -6.62 28.76 11.27
C LEU A 23 -7.12 27.48 10.59
N ASN A 24 -8.10 27.60 9.70
CA ASN A 24 -8.63 26.48 8.94
C ASN A 24 -7.57 25.80 8.08
N GLU A 25 -6.70 26.57 7.44
CA GLU A 25 -5.56 26.04 6.69
C GLU A 25 -4.57 25.29 7.60
N ARG A 26 -4.31 25.81 8.80
CA ARG A 26 -3.42 25.14 9.77
C ARG A 26 -4.02 23.84 10.30
N GLU A 27 -5.30 23.84 10.66
CA GLU A 27 -6.00 22.64 11.12
C GLU A 27 -6.07 21.60 10.01
N MET A 28 -6.37 22.00 8.79
CA MET A 28 -6.37 21.12 7.62
C MET A 28 -4.98 20.54 7.34
N CYS A 29 -3.92 21.34 7.45
CA CYS A 29 -2.54 20.87 7.29
C CYS A 29 -2.15 19.90 8.40
N MET A 30 -2.57 20.12 9.64
CA MET A 30 -2.30 19.21 10.75
C MET A 30 -3.02 17.88 10.58
N GLU A 31 -4.30 17.90 10.22
CA GLU A 31 -5.07 16.70 9.94
C GLU A 31 -4.50 15.91 8.76
N LEU A 32 -4.08 16.59 7.69
CA LEU A 32 -3.44 15.96 6.54
C LEU A 32 -2.10 15.32 6.90
N ASN A 33 -1.27 16.00 7.70
CA ASN A 33 0.01 15.48 8.18
C ASN A 33 -0.17 14.22 9.04
N GLU A 34 -1.19 14.19 9.89
CA GLU A 34 -1.54 13.01 10.69
C GLU A 34 -1.94 11.82 9.79
N LYS A 35 -2.78 12.06 8.79
CA LYS A 35 -3.16 11.05 7.79
C LYS A 35 -1.96 10.52 7.01
N ILE A 36 -1.04 11.39 6.61
CA ILE A 36 0.20 11.01 5.92
C ILE A 36 1.11 10.17 6.83
N PHE A 37 1.20 10.51 8.11
CA PHE A 37 1.98 9.74 9.07
C PHE A 37 1.42 8.31 9.25
N ILE A 38 0.10 8.18 9.40
CA ILE A 38 -0.59 6.89 9.44
C ILE A 38 -0.35 6.09 8.16
N LEU A 39 -0.43 6.76 7.00
CA LEU A 39 -0.15 6.13 5.71
C LEU A 39 1.28 5.58 5.64
N ALA A 40 2.27 6.35 6.10
CA ALA A 40 3.67 5.93 6.11
C ALA A 40 3.90 4.70 7.00
N ASP A 41 3.28 4.66 8.17
CA ASP A 41 3.35 3.51 9.09
C ASP A 41 2.72 2.26 8.46
N ASN A 42 1.52 2.39 7.91
CA ASN A 42 0.83 1.31 7.21
C ASN A 42 1.62 0.80 6.00
N PHE A 43 2.23 1.70 5.25
CA PHE A 43 3.08 1.35 4.10
C PHE A 43 4.31 0.55 4.54
N SER A 44 4.96 0.99 5.62
CA SER A 44 6.09 0.28 6.22
C SER A 44 5.73 -1.14 6.67
N THR A 45 4.56 -1.32 7.28
CA THR A 45 4.04 -2.63 7.69
C THR A 45 3.77 -3.54 6.49
N SER A 46 3.37 -3.00 5.36
CA SER A 46 3.11 -3.73 4.11
C SER A 46 4.37 -3.98 3.25
N ALA A 47 5.53 -3.47 3.67
CA ALA A 47 6.76 -3.50 2.87
C ALA A 47 7.17 -4.91 2.43
N LYS A 48 6.97 -5.91 3.29
CA LYS A 48 7.33 -7.31 3.00
C LYS A 48 6.54 -7.87 1.82
N ILE A 49 5.23 -7.65 1.79
CA ILE A 49 4.37 -8.06 0.68
C ILE A 49 4.73 -7.29 -0.57
N LEU A 50 4.88 -5.97 -0.47
CA LEU A 50 5.24 -5.11 -1.61
C LEU A 50 6.57 -5.53 -2.24
N THR A 51 7.58 -5.81 -1.43
CA THR A 51 8.87 -6.33 -1.90
C THR A 51 8.72 -7.69 -2.58
N ALA A 52 7.91 -8.58 -2.02
CA ALA A 52 7.71 -9.91 -2.58
C ALA A 52 6.99 -9.88 -3.94
N ILE A 53 5.94 -9.08 -4.10
CA ILE A 53 5.19 -8.97 -5.37
C ILE A 53 5.82 -7.99 -6.35
N GLY A 54 6.73 -7.10 -5.91
CA GLY A 54 7.39 -6.11 -6.76
C GLY A 54 8.53 -6.65 -7.62
N ASP A 55 8.93 -7.89 -7.43
CA ASP A 55 9.99 -8.53 -8.20
C ASP A 55 9.44 -9.19 -9.47
N GLU A 56 10.04 -8.90 -10.61
CA GLU A 56 9.59 -9.37 -11.92
C GLU A 56 9.61 -10.91 -12.02
N THR A 57 10.62 -11.56 -11.48
CA THR A 57 10.73 -13.01 -11.51
C THR A 57 9.61 -13.66 -10.69
N ARG A 58 9.31 -13.11 -9.51
CA ARG A 58 8.21 -13.62 -8.68
C ARG A 58 6.85 -13.37 -9.31
N GLN A 59 6.65 -12.21 -9.97
CA GLN A 59 5.44 -11.96 -10.76
C GLN A 59 5.27 -13.02 -11.87
N HIS A 60 6.35 -13.34 -12.58
CA HIS A 60 6.33 -14.39 -13.59
C HIS A 60 5.97 -15.77 -12.99
N LEU A 61 6.56 -16.14 -11.85
CA LEU A 61 6.22 -17.38 -11.16
C LEU A 61 4.75 -17.42 -10.72
N ILE A 62 4.22 -16.32 -10.20
CA ILE A 62 2.81 -16.20 -9.82
C ILE A 62 1.91 -16.44 -11.03
N LEU A 63 2.21 -15.81 -12.16
CA LEU A 63 1.45 -15.99 -13.40
C LEU A 63 1.49 -17.42 -13.90
N GLU A 64 2.65 -18.06 -13.90
CA GLU A 64 2.78 -19.45 -14.32
C GLU A 64 2.03 -20.41 -13.38
N MET A 65 2.10 -20.21 -12.07
CA MET A 65 1.32 -20.99 -11.10
C MET A 65 -0.19 -20.82 -11.32
N MET A 66 -0.67 -19.62 -11.63
CA MET A 66 -2.07 -19.35 -11.94
C MET A 66 -2.50 -20.07 -13.22
N LYS A 67 -1.69 -20.02 -14.28
CA LYS A 67 -1.95 -20.69 -15.56
C LYS A 67 -1.99 -22.22 -15.44
N MET A 68 -1.29 -22.78 -14.48
CA MET A 68 -1.35 -24.23 -14.20
C MET A 68 -2.72 -24.69 -13.69
N GLY A 69 -3.51 -23.75 -13.12
CA GLY A 69 -4.90 -23.99 -12.74
C GLY A 69 -5.10 -25.04 -11.65
N ASN A 70 -4.05 -25.43 -10.93
CA ASN A 70 -4.11 -26.46 -9.90
C ASN A 70 -4.27 -25.85 -8.51
N CYS A 71 -5.51 -25.73 -8.05
CA CYS A 71 -5.83 -25.18 -6.73
C CYS A 71 -5.30 -26.04 -5.56
N MET A 72 -4.98 -27.30 -5.81
CA MET A 72 -4.39 -28.19 -4.79
C MET A 72 -2.88 -27.97 -4.59
N GLY A 73 -2.29 -27.16 -5.44
CA GLY A 73 -0.88 -26.81 -5.36
C GLY A 73 -0.02 -27.40 -6.47
N VAL A 74 1.11 -26.78 -6.69
CA VAL A 74 2.07 -27.12 -7.73
C VAL A 74 3.42 -27.46 -7.11
N ARG A 75 4.17 -28.33 -7.76
CA ARG A 75 5.51 -28.74 -7.32
C ARG A 75 6.57 -27.82 -7.92
N VAL A 76 7.69 -27.67 -7.23
CA VAL A 76 8.86 -26.92 -7.73
C VAL A 76 9.29 -27.42 -9.12
N GLY A 77 9.30 -28.74 -9.35
CA GLY A 77 9.63 -29.31 -10.64
C GLY A 77 8.72 -28.83 -11.77
N ASP A 78 7.39 -28.84 -11.52
CA ASP A 78 6.42 -28.42 -12.51
C ASP A 78 6.56 -26.94 -12.90
N ILE A 79 6.91 -26.10 -11.91
CA ILE A 79 7.19 -24.66 -12.15
C ILE A 79 8.51 -24.50 -12.91
N THR A 80 9.54 -25.27 -12.54
CA THR A 80 10.85 -25.25 -13.21
C THR A 80 10.72 -25.61 -14.69
N ASP A 81 9.90 -26.60 -15.01
CA ASP A 81 9.68 -27.05 -16.39
C ASP A 81 8.94 -25.99 -17.26
N ARG A 82 8.23 -25.06 -16.63
CA ARG A 82 7.50 -23.97 -17.32
C ARG A 82 8.26 -22.63 -17.36
N THR A 83 9.34 -22.54 -16.63
CA THR A 83 10.15 -21.34 -16.54
C THR A 83 11.59 -21.64 -16.94
N ASN A 84 12.34 -20.64 -17.36
CA ASN A 84 13.75 -20.79 -17.66
C ASN A 84 14.63 -20.65 -16.39
N LEU A 85 14.05 -20.95 -15.23
CA LEU A 85 14.74 -20.83 -13.94
C LEU A 85 15.26 -22.18 -13.48
N SER A 86 16.38 -22.16 -12.76
CA SER A 86 16.88 -23.35 -12.09
C SER A 86 15.98 -23.73 -10.89
N ARG A 87 15.95 -25.00 -10.55
CA ARG A 87 15.19 -25.51 -9.41
C ARG A 87 15.53 -24.81 -8.08
N PRO A 88 16.83 -24.54 -7.75
CA PRO A 88 17.17 -23.75 -6.58
C PRO A 88 16.62 -22.33 -6.62
N ALA A 89 16.63 -21.66 -7.78
CA ALA A 89 16.09 -20.31 -7.94
C ALA A 89 14.57 -20.30 -7.70
N VAL A 90 13.83 -21.23 -8.29
CA VAL A 90 12.37 -21.37 -8.06
C VAL A 90 12.10 -21.60 -6.58
N SER A 91 12.82 -22.50 -5.93
CA SER A 91 12.67 -22.77 -4.49
C SER A 91 12.94 -21.53 -3.64
N HIS A 92 13.96 -20.76 -3.98
CA HIS A 92 14.29 -19.50 -3.29
C HIS A 92 13.17 -18.47 -3.42
N HIS A 93 12.66 -18.24 -4.62
CA HIS A 93 11.56 -17.29 -4.84
C HIS A 93 10.26 -17.74 -4.16
N LEU A 94 9.92 -19.03 -4.19
CA LEU A 94 8.78 -19.58 -3.46
C LEU A 94 8.92 -19.40 -1.95
N GLN A 95 10.11 -19.54 -1.40
CA GLN A 95 10.36 -19.29 0.03
C GLN A 95 10.12 -17.82 0.39
N ILE A 96 10.59 -16.87 -0.43
CA ILE A 96 10.33 -15.43 -0.23
C ILE A 96 8.82 -15.16 -0.25
N MET A 97 8.08 -15.72 -1.20
CA MET A 97 6.62 -15.54 -1.29
C MET A 97 5.89 -16.18 -0.11
N LYS A 98 6.37 -17.32 0.37
CA LYS A 98 5.83 -17.98 1.57
C LYS A 98 6.08 -17.15 2.83
N ASP A 99 7.28 -16.61 3.00
CA ASP A 99 7.64 -15.76 4.14
C ASP A 99 6.88 -14.42 4.14
N ALA A 100 6.45 -13.97 2.97
CA ALA A 100 5.60 -12.78 2.81
C ALA A 100 4.09 -13.09 2.95
N GLY A 101 3.69 -14.34 3.16
CA GLY A 101 2.29 -14.73 3.33
C GLY A 101 1.48 -14.79 2.03
N ILE A 102 2.14 -14.89 0.86
CA ILE A 102 1.47 -14.96 -0.45
C ILE A 102 1.09 -16.39 -0.80
N VAL A 103 1.98 -17.33 -0.53
CA VAL A 103 1.78 -18.76 -0.80
C VAL A 103 1.98 -19.57 0.47
N LYS A 104 1.33 -20.72 0.52
CA LYS A 104 1.57 -21.76 1.54
C LYS A 104 2.17 -23.00 0.90
N MET A 105 2.73 -23.83 1.74
CA MET A 105 3.34 -25.09 1.33
C MET A 105 2.76 -26.24 2.16
N ARG A 106 2.37 -27.29 1.45
CA ARG A 106 1.95 -28.56 2.04
C ARG A 106 2.94 -29.64 1.67
N LYS A 107 3.32 -30.44 2.63
CA LYS A 107 4.21 -31.58 2.43
C LYS A 107 3.38 -32.88 2.34
N GLU A 108 3.61 -33.64 1.29
CA GLU A 108 3.06 -34.99 1.12
C GLU A 108 4.21 -35.98 0.85
N GLY A 109 4.55 -36.79 1.86
CA GLY A 109 5.72 -37.66 1.80
C GLY A 109 7.01 -36.84 1.60
N THR A 110 7.69 -37.04 0.48
CA THR A 110 8.92 -36.32 0.10
C THR A 110 8.66 -35.11 -0.80
N LYS A 111 7.38 -34.86 -1.14
CA LYS A 111 6.98 -33.84 -2.10
C LYS A 111 6.41 -32.59 -1.42
N ASN A 112 6.82 -31.41 -1.86
CA ASN A 112 6.27 -30.13 -1.42
C ASN A 112 5.37 -29.56 -2.52
N TYR A 113 4.15 -29.16 -2.13
CA TYR A 113 3.18 -28.52 -2.98
C TYR A 113 2.97 -27.09 -2.52
N TYR A 114 3.11 -26.13 -3.44
CA TYR A 114 2.91 -24.73 -3.19
C TYR A 114 1.58 -24.26 -3.78
N TYR A 115 0.82 -23.47 -3.05
CA TYR A 115 -0.49 -22.98 -3.46
C TYR A 115 -0.75 -21.59 -2.94
N PHE A 116 -1.60 -20.84 -3.63
CA PHE A 116 -2.01 -19.52 -3.17
C PHE A 116 -2.99 -19.66 -2.02
N ASP A 117 -2.64 -19.08 -0.91
CA ASP A 117 -3.50 -18.91 0.25
C ASP A 117 -2.99 -17.67 1.00
N PRO A 118 -3.31 -16.46 0.48
CA PRO A 118 -2.80 -15.22 1.03
C PRO A 118 -3.27 -15.03 2.47
N GLU A 119 -2.37 -14.53 3.29
CA GLU A 119 -2.68 -14.15 4.66
C GLU A 119 -3.61 -12.93 4.64
N MET A 120 -4.91 -13.19 4.87
CA MET A 120 -5.97 -12.21 4.66
C MET A 120 -5.73 -10.90 5.40
N VAL A 121 -5.31 -10.95 6.68
CA VAL A 121 -5.07 -9.74 7.49
C VAL A 121 -4.02 -8.83 6.86
N ALA A 122 -2.89 -9.42 6.40
CA ALA A 122 -1.81 -8.65 5.79
C ALA A 122 -2.21 -8.06 4.43
N PHE A 123 -2.98 -8.79 3.64
CA PHE A 123 -3.50 -8.30 2.35
C PHE A 123 -4.58 -7.24 2.52
N GLU A 124 -5.50 -7.40 3.47
CA GLU A 124 -6.50 -6.40 3.81
C GLU A 124 -5.85 -5.09 4.29
N GLN A 125 -4.77 -5.19 5.05
CA GLN A 125 -3.99 -4.02 5.47
C GLN A 125 -3.34 -3.31 4.28
N LEU A 126 -2.78 -4.05 3.33
CA LEU A 126 -2.25 -3.47 2.09
C LEU A 126 -3.34 -2.76 1.28
N VAL A 127 -4.49 -3.40 1.10
CA VAL A 127 -5.64 -2.79 0.40
C VAL A 127 -6.08 -1.50 1.10
N SER A 128 -6.23 -1.53 2.41
CA SER A 128 -6.61 -0.35 3.22
C SER A 128 -5.57 0.77 3.10
N THR A 129 -4.29 0.43 3.06
CA THR A 129 -3.20 1.39 2.86
C THR A 129 -3.31 2.10 1.51
N LEU A 130 -3.54 1.35 0.44
CA LEU A 130 -3.71 1.89 -0.90
C LEU A 130 -4.99 2.74 -1.02
N GLN A 131 -6.08 2.33 -0.39
CA GLN A 131 -7.31 3.11 -0.33
C GLN A 131 -7.11 4.43 0.41
N LEU A 132 -6.40 4.43 1.54
CA LEU A 132 -6.04 5.63 2.27
C LEU A 132 -5.17 6.58 1.43
N ALA A 133 -4.17 6.04 0.72
CA ALA A 133 -3.34 6.83 -0.19
C ALA A 133 -4.15 7.52 -1.28
N MET A 134 -5.09 6.79 -1.89
CA MET A 134 -6.00 7.34 -2.89
C MET A 134 -6.91 8.43 -2.32
N LYS A 135 -7.42 8.24 -1.10
CA LYS A 135 -8.26 9.23 -0.43
C LYS A 135 -7.48 10.51 -0.15
N ILE A 136 -6.29 10.41 0.44
CA ILE A 136 -5.41 11.55 0.70
C ILE A 136 -5.06 12.28 -0.60
N SER A 137 -4.75 11.55 -1.67
CA SER A 137 -4.43 12.13 -2.96
C SER A 137 -5.56 13.00 -3.54
N LYS A 138 -6.82 12.63 -3.30
CA LYS A 138 -7.99 13.41 -3.73
C LYS A 138 -8.21 14.67 -2.89
N GLU A 139 -7.74 14.69 -1.64
CA GLU A 139 -7.85 15.85 -0.74
C GLU A 139 -6.72 16.87 -0.99
N LEU A 140 -5.66 16.50 -1.69
CA LEU A 140 -4.56 17.40 -2.02
C LEU A 140 -4.96 18.35 -3.15
N PRO A 141 -4.48 19.62 -3.07
CA PRO A 141 -4.68 20.57 -4.18
C PRO A 141 -3.96 20.08 -5.44
N ASP A 142 -4.47 20.51 -6.59
CA ASP A 142 -3.78 20.28 -7.86
C ASP A 142 -2.40 20.93 -7.82
N ARG A 143 -1.37 20.14 -8.13
CA ARG A 143 0.05 20.53 -8.12
C ARG A 143 0.70 20.32 -9.49
N SER A 144 -0.11 20.01 -10.52
CA SER A 144 0.41 19.74 -11.86
C SER A 144 1.00 20.99 -12.54
N GLY A 145 0.60 22.18 -12.09
CA GLY A 145 1.07 23.44 -12.65
C GLY A 145 0.47 23.77 -14.02
N GLU A 146 -0.60 23.06 -14.44
CA GLU A 146 -1.39 23.35 -15.64
C GLU A 146 -2.57 24.28 -15.36
#